data_53e4655784ace432256218f20485c5c2
#
_entry.id   53e4655784ace432256218f20485c5c2
#
_cell.length_a   1.000
_cell.length_b   1.000
_cell.length_c   1.000
_cell.angle_alpha   90.00
_cell.angle_beta   90.00
_cell.angle_gamma   90.00
#
_symmetry.space_group_name_H-M   'P 1'
#
loop_
_entity.id
_entity.type
_entity.pdbx_description
1 polymer ?
#
loop_
_entity_poly.entity_id
_entity_poly.type
_entity_poly.pdbx_seq_one_letter_code
_entity_poly.pdbx_strand_id
1 'polypeptide(L)'
;MRFFATLLFATLGALGAVAPLRAQTPLTTPDGFAVPQPGHRFAFPRDHGNHPDFKIEWWYVTGHLYADAGRRFGFQATFFRSAAPRGGAEDSATFGSRHIFLAHMALL
;
A
#
# COMPACT_ATOMS: atom_id res chain seq x y z
N MET A 1 -56.52 45.04 36.73
CA MET A 1 -55.05 44.83 36.52
C MET A 1 -54.85 43.41 36.07
N ARG A 2 -54.49 43.21 34.80
CA ARG A 2 -54.26 41.87 34.21
C ARG A 2 -52.76 41.81 33.89
N PHE A 3 -52.03 40.91 34.61
CA PHE A 3 -50.62 40.64 34.34
C PHE A 3 -50.52 39.54 33.30
N PHE A 4 -50.00 39.88 32.11
CA PHE A 4 -49.60 38.91 31.10
C PHE A 4 -48.16 38.46 31.39
N ALA A 5 -47.99 37.19 31.77
CA ALA A 5 -46.67 36.57 31.88
C ALA A 5 -46.29 36.03 30.50
N THR A 6 -45.27 36.60 29.88
CA THR A 6 -44.70 36.13 28.61
C THR A 6 -43.67 35.04 28.92
N LEU A 7 -43.98 33.78 28.58
CA LEU A 7 -43.04 32.67 28.68
C LEU A 7 -42.15 32.69 27.42
N LEU A 8 -40.87 32.95 27.62
CA LEU A 8 -39.86 32.87 26.58
C LEU A 8 -39.32 31.43 26.51
N PHE A 9 -39.68 30.67 25.48
CA PHE A 9 -39.10 29.35 25.21
C PHE A 9 -37.77 29.54 24.50
N ALA A 10 -36.65 29.31 25.17
CA ALA A 10 -35.33 29.20 24.56
C ALA A 10 -35.13 27.76 24.04
N THR A 11 -35.27 27.56 22.74
CA THR A 11 -34.89 26.29 22.09
C THR A 11 -33.39 26.25 21.89
N LEU A 12 -32.71 25.52 22.76
CA LEU A 12 -31.27 25.24 22.61
C LEU A 12 -31.10 24.19 21.50
N GLY A 13 -30.75 24.65 20.28
CA GLY A 13 -30.43 23.78 19.17
C GLY A 13 -29.08 23.11 19.43
N ALA A 14 -29.09 21.81 19.81
CA ALA A 14 -27.87 21.00 19.84
C ALA A 14 -27.43 20.71 18.41
N LEU A 15 -26.47 21.49 17.86
CA LEU A 15 -25.72 21.12 16.65
C LEU A 15 -24.82 19.93 17.04
N GLY A 16 -25.30 18.70 16.79
CA GLY A 16 -24.47 17.52 16.87
C GLY A 16 -23.39 17.58 15.78
N ALA A 17 -22.13 17.79 16.17
CA ALA A 17 -21.00 17.69 15.28
C ALA A 17 -20.91 16.22 14.81
N VAL A 18 -21.34 15.95 13.57
CA VAL A 18 -21.12 14.66 12.92
C VAL A 18 -19.64 14.58 12.57
N ALA A 19 -18.86 13.89 13.42
CA ALA A 19 -17.47 13.59 13.11
C ALA A 19 -17.43 12.71 11.84
N PRO A 20 -16.56 13.02 10.84
CA PRO A 20 -16.45 12.19 9.66
C PRO A 20 -15.99 10.79 10.07
N LEU A 21 -16.78 9.78 9.71
CA LEU A 21 -16.39 8.38 9.87
C LEU A 21 -15.20 8.12 8.94
N ARG A 22 -14.00 8.11 9.48
CA ARG A 22 -12.82 7.70 8.71
C ARG A 22 -12.89 6.20 8.54
N ALA A 23 -13.10 5.75 7.30
CA ALA A 23 -12.97 4.34 6.97
C ALA A 23 -11.54 3.91 7.32
N GLN A 24 -11.42 2.93 8.22
CA GLN A 24 -10.12 2.35 8.57
C GLN A 24 -9.70 1.43 7.42
N THR A 25 -8.51 1.66 6.89
CA THR A 25 -7.92 0.74 5.91
C THR A 25 -7.69 -0.60 6.61
N PRO A 26 -8.15 -1.73 6.04
CA PRO A 26 -7.91 -3.03 6.64
C PRO A 26 -6.39 -3.30 6.73
N LEU A 27 -5.95 -3.99 7.78
CA LEU A 27 -4.53 -4.30 7.98
C LEU A 27 -4.05 -5.44 7.07
N THR A 28 -4.99 -6.31 6.63
CA THR A 28 -4.71 -7.47 5.78
C THR A 28 -5.72 -7.58 4.65
N THR A 29 -5.28 -8.16 3.54
CA THR A 29 -6.14 -8.55 2.43
C THR A 29 -6.90 -9.84 2.77
N PRO A 30 -7.99 -10.19 2.03
CA PRO A 30 -8.71 -11.46 2.23
C PRO A 30 -7.83 -12.70 2.09
N ASP A 31 -6.78 -12.65 1.28
CA ASP A 31 -5.81 -13.72 1.07
C ASP A 31 -4.60 -13.66 2.03
N GLY A 32 -4.71 -12.86 3.11
CA GLY A 32 -3.81 -12.88 4.27
C GLY A 32 -2.52 -12.07 4.15
N PHE A 33 -2.40 -11.19 3.15
CA PHE A 33 -1.24 -10.32 3.00
C PHE A 33 -1.44 -8.98 3.69
N ALA A 34 -0.35 -8.34 4.12
CA ALA A 34 -0.38 -7.01 4.68
C ALA A 34 -0.85 -5.97 3.65
N VAL A 35 -1.63 -5.00 4.10
CA VAL A 35 -1.99 -3.82 3.32
C VAL A 35 -1.07 -2.68 3.73
N PRO A 36 -0.41 -1.99 2.78
CA PRO A 36 0.43 -0.84 3.08
C PRO A 36 -0.32 0.21 3.88
N GLN A 37 0.29 0.69 4.95
CA GLN A 37 -0.29 1.71 5.82
C GLN A 37 0.44 3.04 5.66
N PRO A 38 -0.27 4.19 5.77
CA PRO A 38 0.37 5.49 5.82
C PRO A 38 1.34 5.62 6.99
N GLY A 39 2.39 6.42 6.83
CA GLY A 39 3.31 6.74 7.92
C GLY A 39 4.39 5.70 8.18
N HIS A 40 4.56 4.72 7.32
CA HIS A 40 5.69 3.79 7.42
C HIS A 40 7.02 4.55 7.36
N ARG A 41 7.92 4.23 8.29
CA ARG A 41 9.28 4.78 8.33
C ARG A 41 10.27 3.74 7.83
N PHE A 42 10.97 4.06 6.75
CA PHE A 42 11.99 3.17 6.19
C PHE A 42 13.20 3.08 7.11
N ALA A 43 13.72 1.87 7.27
CA ALA A 43 14.93 1.56 8.02
C ALA A 43 15.94 0.84 7.10
N PHE A 44 16.88 1.59 6.58
CA PHE A 44 17.92 1.03 5.71
C PHE A 44 19.09 0.46 6.53
N PRO A 45 19.77 -0.59 6.04
CA PRO A 45 19.59 -1.28 4.74
C PRO A 45 18.46 -2.31 4.68
N ARG A 46 17.79 -2.61 5.79
CA ARG A 46 16.75 -3.66 5.86
C ARG A 46 15.69 -3.51 4.77
N ASP A 47 15.17 -2.30 4.59
CA ASP A 47 14.05 -2.03 3.68
C ASP A 47 14.48 -1.89 2.20
N HIS A 48 15.75 -2.24 1.86
CA HIS A 48 16.15 -2.58 0.51
C HIS A 48 15.83 -4.03 0.13
N GLY A 49 15.57 -4.86 1.11
CA GLY A 49 15.37 -6.28 0.95
C GLY A 49 13.94 -6.66 0.59
N ASN A 50 13.68 -7.95 0.71
CA ASN A 50 12.38 -8.54 0.47
C ASN A 50 11.44 -8.32 1.67
N HIS A 51 10.17 -7.98 1.37
CA HIS A 51 9.10 -7.81 2.35
C HIS A 51 8.03 -8.89 2.16
N PRO A 52 8.23 -10.09 2.71
CA PRO A 52 7.38 -11.27 2.43
C PRO A 52 5.94 -11.12 2.91
N ASP A 53 5.65 -10.14 3.77
CA ASP A 53 4.30 -9.87 4.24
C ASP A 53 3.39 -9.28 3.17
N PHE A 54 3.95 -8.70 2.14
CA PHE A 54 3.18 -8.16 1.02
C PHE A 54 3.07 -9.17 -0.12
N LYS A 55 1.93 -9.13 -0.84
CA LYS A 55 1.65 -10.04 -1.96
C LYS A 55 2.54 -9.79 -3.15
N ILE A 56 2.78 -8.52 -3.46
CA ILE A 56 3.53 -8.06 -4.64
C ILE A 56 4.60 -7.10 -4.19
N GLU A 57 5.78 -7.23 -4.77
CA GLU A 57 6.90 -6.30 -4.63
C GLU A 57 7.56 -6.05 -5.98
N TRP A 58 8.13 -4.87 -6.10
CA TRP A 58 8.84 -4.43 -7.30
C TRP A 58 10.14 -3.75 -6.90
N TRP A 59 11.20 -4.06 -7.63
CA TRP A 59 12.48 -3.37 -7.51
C TRP A 59 12.86 -2.79 -8.85
N TYR A 60 13.32 -1.55 -8.86
CA TYR A 60 13.77 -0.86 -10.07
C TYR A 60 15.23 -0.50 -9.94
N VAL A 61 15.98 -0.76 -11.02
CA VAL A 61 17.30 -0.20 -11.23
C VAL A 61 17.24 0.59 -12.51
N THR A 62 17.45 1.89 -12.43
CA THR A 62 17.45 2.79 -13.58
C THR A 62 18.73 3.59 -13.60
N GLY A 63 19.19 3.92 -14.79
CA GLY A 63 20.42 4.69 -14.93
C GLY A 63 20.81 4.95 -16.38
N HIS A 64 22.04 5.39 -16.52
CA HIS A 64 22.65 5.61 -17.81
C HIS A 64 23.90 4.75 -17.98
N LEU A 65 24.05 4.19 -19.17
CA LEU A 65 25.24 3.49 -19.61
C LEU A 65 25.95 4.37 -20.64
N TYR A 66 27.24 4.37 -20.60
CA TYR A 66 28.09 5.07 -21.58
C TYR A 66 28.96 4.03 -22.30
N ALA A 67 28.79 3.95 -23.61
CA ALA A 67 29.64 3.14 -24.45
C ALA A 67 30.84 3.95 -24.90
N ASP A 68 31.78 3.26 -25.55
CA ASP A 68 32.89 3.89 -26.22
C ASP A 68 32.42 4.95 -27.23
N ALA A 69 33.20 5.99 -27.43
CA ALA A 69 32.84 7.18 -28.21
C ALA A 69 31.71 8.04 -27.62
N GLY A 70 31.43 7.90 -26.32
CA GLY A 70 30.53 8.79 -25.59
C GLY A 70 29.01 8.61 -25.84
N ARG A 71 28.63 7.52 -26.52
CA ARG A 71 27.19 7.22 -26.68
C ARG A 71 26.57 6.90 -25.35
N ARG A 72 25.46 7.58 -25.03
CA ARG A 72 24.68 7.38 -23.80
C ARG A 72 23.43 6.59 -24.10
N PHE A 73 23.13 5.65 -23.22
CA PHE A 73 21.91 4.85 -23.21
C PHE A 73 21.23 5.02 -21.87
N GLY A 74 19.90 5.13 -21.88
CA GLY A 74 19.08 4.93 -20.68
C GLY A 74 18.80 3.45 -20.51
N PHE A 75 18.78 2.95 -19.28
CA PHE A 75 18.32 1.59 -19.01
C PHE A 75 17.38 1.55 -17.81
N GLN A 76 16.52 0.57 -17.83
CA GLN A 76 15.67 0.21 -16.69
C GLN A 76 15.64 -1.32 -16.58
N ALA A 77 15.93 -1.82 -15.40
CA ALA A 77 15.68 -3.22 -15.03
C ALA A 77 14.63 -3.24 -13.93
N THR A 78 13.61 -4.05 -14.11
CA THR A 78 12.53 -4.20 -13.16
C THR A 78 12.40 -5.66 -12.76
N PHE A 79 12.31 -5.89 -11.46
CA PHE A 79 12.10 -7.20 -10.88
C PHE A 79 10.76 -7.19 -10.16
N PHE A 80 10.00 -8.25 -10.31
CA PHE A 80 8.71 -8.44 -9.64
C PHE A 80 8.74 -9.70 -8.83
N ARG A 81 8.10 -9.66 -7.69
CA ARG A 81 7.73 -10.83 -6.90
C ARG A 81 6.22 -10.83 -6.70
N SER A 82 5.58 -11.96 -6.97
CA SER A 82 4.19 -12.20 -6.62
C SER A 82 4.11 -13.47 -5.79
N ALA A 83 3.45 -13.40 -4.64
CA ALA A 83 3.22 -14.54 -3.76
C ALA A 83 1.88 -15.21 -4.07
N ALA A 84 1.83 -16.54 -3.95
CA ALA A 84 0.58 -17.27 -3.97
C ALA A 84 -0.28 -16.93 -2.74
N PRO A 85 -1.63 -17.07 -2.81
CA PRO A 85 -2.51 -16.85 -1.66
C PRO A 85 -2.07 -17.64 -0.44
N ARG A 86 -2.15 -17.04 0.75
CA ARG A 86 -1.90 -17.70 2.02
C ARG A 86 -3.09 -18.58 2.38
N GLY A 87 -2.83 -19.79 2.88
CA GLY A 87 -3.90 -20.72 3.31
C GLY A 87 -4.43 -21.65 2.21
N GLY A 88 -3.86 -21.64 1.01
CA GLY A 88 -4.10 -22.71 0.02
C GLY A 88 -3.47 -24.03 0.48
N ALA A 89 -4.11 -25.17 0.12
CA ALA A 89 -3.55 -26.48 0.38
C ALA A 89 -2.13 -26.60 -0.19
N GLU A 90 -1.18 -26.99 0.64
CA GLU A 90 0.24 -27.08 0.27
C GLU A 90 0.52 -28.13 -0.81
N ASP A 91 -0.44 -29.03 -1.04
CA ASP A 91 -0.25 -30.27 -1.80
C ASP A 91 -0.42 -30.17 -3.30
N SER A 92 -0.78 -29.02 -3.86
CA SER A 92 -1.04 -28.94 -5.30
C SER A 92 0.06 -28.27 -6.13
N ALA A 93 1.12 -27.76 -5.51
CA ALA A 93 2.21 -27.14 -6.23
C ALA A 93 3.22 -28.17 -6.70
N THR A 94 3.08 -28.66 -7.90
CA THR A 94 4.04 -29.56 -8.59
C THR A 94 5.48 -29.02 -8.57
N PHE A 95 5.67 -27.74 -8.31
CA PHE A 95 6.98 -27.08 -8.24
C PHE A 95 7.30 -26.44 -6.88
N GLY A 96 6.46 -26.57 -5.86
CA GLY A 96 6.75 -26.16 -4.49
C GLY A 96 7.04 -24.67 -4.24
N SER A 97 7.04 -23.84 -5.26
CA SER A 97 7.34 -22.42 -5.12
C SER A 97 6.09 -21.63 -4.80
N ARG A 98 6.13 -20.92 -3.65
CA ARG A 98 5.08 -19.98 -3.25
C ARG A 98 5.24 -18.59 -3.85
N HIS A 99 6.26 -18.37 -4.66
CA HIS A 99 6.57 -17.08 -5.25
C HIS A 99 6.86 -17.23 -6.74
N ILE A 100 6.33 -16.29 -7.51
CA ILE A 100 6.68 -16.12 -8.92
C ILE A 100 7.55 -14.87 -9.00
N PHE A 101 8.70 -15.00 -9.66
CA PHE A 101 9.59 -13.90 -9.97
C PHE A 101 9.60 -13.65 -11.47
N LEU A 102 9.52 -12.40 -11.84
CA LEU A 102 9.62 -11.92 -13.21
C LEU A 102 10.64 -10.79 -13.25
N ALA A 103 11.43 -10.75 -14.31
CA ALA A 103 12.31 -9.62 -14.57
C ALA A 103 12.22 -9.21 -16.03
N HIS A 104 12.31 -7.92 -16.30
CA HIS A 104 12.49 -7.40 -17.64
C HIS A 104 13.44 -6.21 -17.64
N MET A 105 14.04 -5.95 -18.79
CA MET A 105 14.95 -4.83 -18.98
C MET A 105 14.61 -4.10 -20.28
N ALA A 106 14.71 -2.78 -20.23
CA ALA A 106 14.65 -1.91 -21.39
C ALA A 106 15.97 -1.14 -21.55
N LEU A 107 16.39 -0.97 -22.77
CA LEU A 107 17.52 -0.14 -23.16
C LEU A 107 17.03 0.87 -24.20
N LEU A 108 17.34 2.15 -24.01
CA LEU A 108 16.89 3.29 -24.80
C LEU A 108 18.06 4.11 -25.28
#